data_e832583d71eb61dfc25df7bc2a52d6c2
#
_entry.id   e832583d71eb61dfc25df7bc2a52d6c2
#
_cell.length_a   1.000
_cell.length_b   1.000
_cell.length_c   1.000
_cell.angle_alpha   90.00
_cell.angle_beta   90.00
_cell.angle_gamma   90.00
#
_symmetry.space_group_name_H-M   'P 1'
#
loop_
_entity.id
_entity.type
_entity.pdbx_description
1 polymer ?
#
loop_
_entity_poly.entity_id
_entity_poly.type
_entity_poly.pdbx_seq_one_letter_code
_entity_poly.pdbx_strand_id
1 'polypeptide(L)'
;ARRQVATSHEQYLQKSAGPRLIKAKPHPGLRMVVVIPCHDEPNLLGALKHLAKCEPSLGQAEVIVVINGSEKNSGEVARQNQHTLGQATDWLAGRGDYWLPIHLLHLPDLPPRHAGVGQARKTGMDEALRRLADVGQAEDGLLVCYDADCRCSANYFTGIESHFGTQPNAPGCSIHFEHPLDAGEWAALGFGGRAPGQAVFDGIAAYELHLRYHVRAQKFIGFPYGFHTIGSAMAVRAWAYVKQGGMNRRQAGEDFYFLQKISWLG
;
A
#
# COMPACT_ATOMS: atom_id res chain seq x y z
N ALA A 1 29.64 -27.69 11.81
CA ALA A 1 28.87 -26.51 11.39
C ALA A 1 27.48 -26.57 12.02
N ARG A 2 27.15 -25.64 12.93
CA ARG A 2 25.79 -25.51 13.47
C ARG A 2 24.90 -25.08 12.31
N ARG A 3 23.90 -25.89 11.94
CA ARG A 3 22.82 -25.47 11.05
C ARG A 3 22.14 -24.27 11.71
N GLN A 4 22.30 -23.10 11.13
CA GLN A 4 21.57 -21.91 11.53
C GLN A 4 20.08 -22.20 11.26
N VAL A 5 19.26 -22.15 12.29
CA VAL A 5 17.80 -22.33 12.14
C VAL A 5 17.29 -21.08 11.43
N ALA A 6 16.63 -21.27 10.28
CA ALA A 6 16.07 -20.15 9.52
C ALA A 6 15.04 -19.40 10.36
N THR A 7 15.06 -18.08 10.31
CA THR A 7 14.10 -17.22 11.00
C THR A 7 12.70 -17.33 10.37
N SER A 8 11.67 -16.87 11.08
CA SER A 8 10.28 -16.93 10.60
C SER A 8 10.08 -16.22 9.26
N HIS A 9 10.71 -15.07 9.07
CA HIS A 9 10.63 -14.33 7.82
C HIS A 9 11.41 -15.00 6.67
N GLU A 10 12.56 -15.62 6.93
CA GLU A 10 13.29 -16.40 5.93
C GLU A 10 12.48 -17.60 5.46
N GLN A 11 11.87 -18.34 6.40
CA GLN A 11 10.98 -19.46 6.06
C GLN A 11 9.78 -19.01 5.23
N TYR A 12 9.15 -17.89 5.61
CA TYR A 12 8.05 -17.30 4.86
C TYR A 12 8.48 -16.92 3.43
N LEU A 13 9.60 -16.19 3.29
CA LEU A 13 10.10 -15.74 1.99
C LEU A 13 10.47 -16.90 1.07
N GLN A 14 11.05 -17.97 1.60
CA GLN A 14 11.37 -19.17 0.81
C GLN A 14 10.13 -19.92 0.34
N LYS A 15 9.10 -20.01 1.20
CA LYS A 15 7.90 -20.83 0.93
C LYS A 15 6.83 -20.07 0.16
N SER A 16 6.65 -18.81 0.41
CA SER A 16 5.43 -18.06 0.04
C SER A 16 5.67 -16.88 -0.89
N ALA A 17 6.87 -16.31 -0.92
CA ALA A 17 7.22 -15.18 -1.77
C ALA A 17 7.79 -15.64 -3.12
N GLY A 18 7.57 -14.83 -4.16
CA GLY A 18 8.20 -15.00 -5.46
C GLY A 18 9.71 -14.66 -5.43
N PRO A 19 10.40 -14.60 -6.57
CA PRO A 19 11.78 -14.18 -6.64
C PRO A 19 11.96 -12.70 -6.24
N ARG A 20 13.20 -12.31 -5.92
CA ARG A 20 13.56 -10.91 -5.70
C ARG A 20 13.39 -10.11 -7.01
N LEU A 21 12.71 -8.99 -6.94
CA LEU A 21 12.39 -8.15 -8.09
C LEU A 21 13.24 -6.87 -8.13
N ILE A 22 13.61 -6.32 -6.98
CA ILE A 22 14.42 -5.10 -6.88
C ILE A 22 15.86 -5.46 -6.51
N LYS A 23 16.79 -5.19 -7.44
CA LYS A 23 18.22 -5.49 -7.28
C LYS A 23 18.98 -4.42 -6.48
N ALA A 24 18.50 -3.17 -6.50
CA ALA A 24 19.11 -2.08 -5.74
C ALA A 24 19.06 -2.37 -4.25
N LYS A 25 20.17 -2.16 -3.55
CA LYS A 25 20.21 -2.35 -2.09
C LYS A 25 19.35 -1.29 -1.40
N PRO A 26 18.61 -1.67 -0.34
CA PRO A 26 17.87 -0.70 0.45
C PRO A 26 18.82 0.19 1.26
N HIS A 27 18.35 1.40 1.62
CA HIS A 27 19.08 2.26 2.53
C HIS A 27 19.20 1.58 3.92
N PRO A 28 20.36 1.61 4.60
CA PRO A 28 20.54 0.94 5.91
C PRO A 28 19.54 1.40 6.99
N GLY A 29 19.06 2.62 6.90
CA GLY A 29 18.04 3.19 7.81
C GLY A 29 16.60 2.92 7.38
N LEU A 30 16.33 2.04 6.42
CA LEU A 30 14.97 1.74 5.96
C LEU A 30 14.10 1.19 7.10
N ARG A 31 12.94 1.82 7.31
CA ARG A 31 11.96 1.45 8.35
C ARG A 31 10.56 1.23 7.80
N MET A 32 10.23 1.84 6.67
CA MET A 32 8.88 1.84 6.12
C MET A 32 8.90 1.64 4.62
N VAL A 33 8.02 0.80 4.10
CA VAL A 33 7.83 0.61 2.66
C VAL A 33 6.36 0.76 2.31
N VAL A 34 6.06 1.72 1.46
CA VAL A 34 4.71 1.95 0.91
C VAL A 34 4.54 1.12 -0.35
N VAL A 35 3.48 0.32 -0.42
CA VAL A 35 3.16 -0.54 -1.55
C VAL A 35 1.92 -0.01 -2.27
N ILE A 36 2.05 0.22 -3.57
CA ILE A 36 1.00 0.77 -4.44
C ILE A 36 0.66 -0.25 -5.54
N PRO A 37 -0.47 -0.94 -5.46
CA PRO A 37 -1.00 -1.67 -6.60
C PRO A 37 -1.52 -0.68 -7.64
N CYS A 38 -1.24 -0.92 -8.92
CA CYS A 38 -1.65 -0.05 -10.00
C CYS A 38 -2.12 -0.87 -11.20
N HIS A 39 -3.36 -0.67 -11.63
CA HIS A 39 -3.97 -1.36 -12.75
C HIS A 39 -4.98 -0.46 -13.44
N ASP A 40 -4.78 -0.18 -14.72
CA ASP A 40 -5.64 0.70 -15.52
C ASP A 40 -5.87 2.08 -14.87
N GLU A 41 -4.82 2.62 -14.23
CA GLU A 41 -4.93 3.83 -13.39
C GLU A 41 -4.10 4.97 -13.95
N PRO A 42 -4.74 6.04 -14.47
CA PRO A 42 -4.04 7.20 -15.01
C PRO A 42 -3.48 8.16 -13.95
N ASN A 43 -3.94 8.08 -12.69
CA ASN A 43 -3.64 9.08 -11.65
C ASN A 43 -2.41 8.74 -10.79
N LEU A 44 -1.70 7.64 -11.08
CA LEU A 44 -0.51 7.21 -10.31
C LEU A 44 0.48 8.36 -10.08
N LEU A 45 0.79 9.13 -11.12
CA LEU A 45 1.75 10.23 -10.99
C LEU A 45 1.31 11.28 -9.94
N GLY A 46 0.01 11.52 -9.81
CA GLY A 46 -0.54 12.37 -8.76
C GLY A 46 -0.28 11.80 -7.36
N ALA A 47 -0.52 10.52 -7.16
CA ALA A 47 -0.24 9.81 -5.91
C ALA A 47 1.25 9.89 -5.52
N LEU A 48 2.15 9.61 -6.46
CA LEU A 48 3.60 9.67 -6.25
C LEU A 48 4.08 11.09 -5.90
N LYS A 49 3.53 12.11 -6.55
CA LYS A 49 3.85 13.52 -6.26
C LYS A 49 3.41 13.94 -4.85
N HIS A 50 2.27 13.44 -4.37
CA HIS A 50 1.82 13.71 -3.00
C HIS A 50 2.73 13.03 -1.98
N LEU A 51 3.05 11.75 -2.14
CA LEU A 51 4.00 11.05 -1.27
C LEU A 51 5.38 11.73 -1.24
N ALA A 52 5.88 12.17 -2.41
CA ALA A 52 7.18 12.83 -2.49
C ALA A 52 7.25 14.21 -1.80
N LYS A 53 6.08 14.87 -1.60
CA LYS A 53 5.98 16.16 -0.91
C LYS A 53 5.74 16.02 0.60
N CYS A 54 5.54 14.81 1.11
CA CYS A 54 5.37 14.60 2.53
C CYS A 54 6.64 14.94 3.32
N GLU A 55 6.44 15.22 4.59
CA GLU A 55 7.51 15.35 5.57
C GLU A 55 8.26 14.02 5.70
N PRO A 56 9.59 14.02 5.62
CA PRO A 56 10.36 12.81 5.84
C PRO A 56 10.14 12.24 7.24
N SER A 57 10.00 10.91 7.33
CA SER A 57 10.04 10.20 8.61
C SER A 57 11.45 10.22 9.23
N LEU A 58 11.57 9.94 10.51
CA LEU A 58 12.88 9.79 11.18
C LEU A 58 13.68 8.61 10.60
N GLY A 59 13.00 7.49 10.34
CA GLY A 59 13.56 6.40 9.55
C GLY A 59 13.43 6.67 8.05
N GLN A 60 14.18 5.93 7.24
CA GLN A 60 14.04 6.01 5.78
C GLN A 60 12.78 5.26 5.32
N ALA A 61 12.14 5.79 4.29
CA ALA A 61 11.01 5.17 3.63
C ALA A 61 11.31 4.93 2.15
N GLU A 62 10.64 3.92 1.57
CA GLU A 62 10.65 3.62 0.13
C GLU A 62 9.23 3.38 -0.38
N VAL A 63 9.03 3.53 -1.68
CA VAL A 63 7.77 3.20 -2.35
C VAL A 63 8.01 2.09 -3.38
N ILE A 64 7.16 1.09 -3.39
CA ILE A 64 7.11 0.04 -4.41
C ILE A 64 5.77 0.13 -5.12
N VAL A 65 5.79 0.49 -6.40
CA VAL A 65 4.62 0.47 -7.27
C VAL A 65 4.61 -0.85 -8.03
N VAL A 66 3.49 -1.55 -8.02
CA VAL A 66 3.28 -2.77 -8.79
C VAL A 66 2.23 -2.52 -9.87
N ILE A 67 2.70 -2.23 -11.09
CA ILE A 67 1.84 -2.06 -12.26
C ILE A 67 1.58 -3.45 -12.82
N ASN A 68 0.38 -3.99 -12.58
CA ASN A 68 0.03 -5.35 -12.96
C ASN A 68 -1.00 -5.39 -14.06
N GLY A 69 -0.93 -6.42 -14.87
CA GLY A 69 -1.87 -6.72 -15.94
C GLY A 69 -2.11 -8.21 -16.04
N SER A 70 -3.09 -8.59 -16.84
CA SER A 70 -3.39 -9.97 -17.19
C SER A 70 -3.00 -10.21 -18.65
N GLU A 71 -2.56 -11.42 -18.96
CA GLU A 71 -2.39 -11.90 -20.35
C GLU A 71 -3.68 -11.79 -21.19
N LYS A 72 -4.85 -11.64 -20.51
CA LYS A 72 -6.17 -11.46 -21.13
C LYS A 72 -6.69 -10.01 -21.10
N ASN A 73 -5.87 -9.05 -20.67
CA ASN A 73 -6.28 -7.65 -20.69
C ASN A 73 -6.62 -7.17 -22.11
N SER A 74 -7.57 -6.25 -22.20
CA SER A 74 -7.80 -5.53 -23.45
C SER A 74 -6.57 -4.72 -23.85
N GLY A 75 -6.40 -4.45 -25.15
CA GLY A 75 -5.31 -3.60 -25.61
C GLY A 75 -5.36 -2.17 -25.04
N GLU A 76 -6.52 -1.71 -24.55
CA GLU A 76 -6.67 -0.40 -23.90
C GLU A 76 -6.04 -0.40 -22.51
N VAL A 77 -6.36 -1.38 -21.68
CA VAL A 77 -5.75 -1.57 -20.36
C VAL A 77 -4.22 -1.71 -20.46
N ALA A 78 -3.76 -2.53 -21.42
CA ALA A 78 -2.30 -2.69 -21.62
C ALA A 78 -1.65 -1.34 -22.02
N ARG A 79 -2.26 -0.56 -22.92
CA ARG A 79 -1.78 0.78 -23.30
C ARG A 79 -1.82 1.75 -22.11
N GLN A 80 -2.88 1.75 -21.29
CA GLN A 80 -2.95 2.60 -20.11
C GLN A 80 -1.84 2.25 -19.11
N ASN A 81 -1.63 0.98 -18.78
CA ASN A 81 -0.55 0.56 -17.90
C ASN A 81 0.82 0.97 -18.42
N GLN A 82 1.06 0.80 -19.74
CA GLN A 82 2.33 1.23 -20.36
C GLN A 82 2.51 2.75 -20.34
N HIS A 83 1.43 3.51 -20.58
CA HIS A 83 1.45 4.97 -20.49
C HIS A 83 1.75 5.44 -19.08
N THR A 84 1.08 4.88 -18.08
CA THR A 84 1.30 5.18 -16.65
C THR A 84 2.73 4.86 -16.22
N LEU A 85 3.27 3.70 -16.67
CA LEU A 85 4.66 3.34 -16.43
C LEU A 85 5.62 4.37 -17.03
N GLY A 86 5.40 4.77 -18.30
CA GLY A 86 6.20 5.78 -19.00
C GLY A 86 6.20 7.11 -18.24
N GLN A 87 5.03 7.64 -17.90
CA GLN A 87 4.90 8.90 -17.14
C GLN A 87 5.64 8.85 -15.79
N ALA A 88 5.50 7.76 -15.05
CA ALA A 88 6.19 7.60 -13.76
C ALA A 88 7.71 7.50 -13.96
N THR A 89 8.18 6.77 -14.98
CA THR A 89 9.60 6.62 -15.30
C THR A 89 10.24 7.97 -15.68
N ASP A 90 9.59 8.72 -16.56
CA ASP A 90 10.09 10.04 -17.02
C ASP A 90 10.15 11.02 -15.85
N TRP A 91 9.11 11.01 -15.00
CA TRP A 91 9.11 11.87 -13.82
C TRP A 91 10.21 11.50 -12.83
N LEU A 92 10.47 10.21 -12.59
CA LEU A 92 11.55 9.76 -11.72
C LEU A 92 12.92 10.14 -12.28
N ALA A 93 13.14 10.03 -13.59
CA ALA A 93 14.39 10.40 -14.23
C ALA A 93 14.69 11.91 -14.09
N GLY A 94 13.66 12.77 -14.09
CA GLY A 94 13.80 14.22 -13.99
C GLY A 94 13.86 14.77 -12.56
N ARG A 95 13.73 13.93 -11.50
CA ARG A 95 13.50 14.45 -10.15
C ARG A 95 14.77 14.59 -9.27
N GLY A 96 15.92 14.13 -9.71
CA GLY A 96 17.15 14.18 -8.89
C GLY A 96 17.12 13.30 -7.64
N ASP A 97 18.04 13.52 -6.69
CA ASP A 97 18.07 12.78 -5.42
C ASP A 97 17.00 13.29 -4.46
N TYR A 98 16.07 12.40 -4.13
CA TYR A 98 15.00 12.67 -3.18
C TYR A 98 15.10 11.72 -1.98
N TRP A 99 14.60 12.18 -0.83
CA TRP A 99 14.54 11.42 0.41
C TRP A 99 13.73 10.12 0.29
N LEU A 100 12.81 10.01 -0.71
CA LEU A 100 11.87 8.90 -0.90
C LEU A 100 12.19 8.15 -2.20
N PRO A 101 12.99 7.08 -2.18
CA PRO A 101 13.21 6.20 -3.34
C PRO A 101 11.89 5.53 -3.78
N ILE A 102 11.68 5.43 -5.10
CA ILE A 102 10.49 4.83 -5.69
C ILE A 102 10.93 3.78 -6.70
N HIS A 103 10.41 2.57 -6.54
CA HIS A 103 10.66 1.42 -7.41
C HIS A 103 9.42 1.07 -8.21
N LEU A 104 9.55 0.94 -9.52
CA LEU A 104 8.46 0.55 -10.42
C LEU A 104 8.65 -0.92 -10.81
N LEU A 105 7.66 -1.76 -10.50
CA LEU A 105 7.58 -3.15 -10.92
C LEU A 105 6.49 -3.27 -11.98
N HIS A 106 6.82 -3.77 -13.16
CA HIS A 106 5.86 -3.99 -14.24
C HIS A 106 5.64 -5.48 -14.45
N LEU A 107 4.41 -5.95 -14.24
CA LEU A 107 3.98 -7.34 -14.33
C LEU A 107 2.79 -7.45 -15.32
N PRO A 108 3.03 -7.31 -16.63
CA PRO A 108 1.95 -7.15 -17.61
C PRO A 108 1.15 -8.44 -17.86
N ASP A 109 1.78 -9.61 -17.71
CA ASP A 109 1.27 -10.89 -18.22
C ASP A 109 0.97 -11.90 -17.10
N LEU A 110 0.27 -11.45 -16.05
CA LEU A 110 -0.14 -12.36 -14.98
C LEU A 110 -1.26 -13.31 -15.46
N PRO A 111 -1.25 -14.57 -15.03
CA PRO A 111 -2.38 -15.46 -15.27
C PRO A 111 -3.69 -14.84 -14.76
N PRO A 112 -4.82 -14.95 -15.48
CA PRO A 112 -6.06 -14.24 -15.14
C PRO A 112 -6.54 -14.45 -13.70
N ARG A 113 -6.37 -15.66 -13.17
CA ARG A 113 -6.72 -16.00 -11.77
C ARG A 113 -5.88 -15.26 -10.72
N HIS A 114 -4.76 -14.64 -11.12
CA HIS A 114 -3.79 -13.94 -10.26
C HIS A 114 -3.58 -12.48 -10.66
N ALA A 115 -4.29 -11.97 -11.64
CA ALA A 115 -4.13 -10.61 -12.15
C ALA A 115 -4.98 -9.56 -11.38
N GLY A 116 -5.23 -9.79 -10.10
CA GLY A 116 -6.00 -8.86 -9.26
C GLY A 116 -5.13 -8.06 -8.30
N VAL A 117 -5.78 -7.12 -7.61
CA VAL A 117 -5.17 -6.23 -6.61
C VAL A 117 -4.46 -7.00 -5.49
N GLY A 118 -5.02 -8.12 -5.03
CA GLY A 118 -4.41 -8.94 -3.98
C GLY A 118 -3.06 -9.53 -4.38
N GLN A 119 -2.89 -9.93 -5.65
CA GLN A 119 -1.59 -10.40 -6.15
C GLN A 119 -0.60 -9.25 -6.25
N ALA A 120 -1.02 -8.08 -6.72
CA ALA A 120 -0.17 -6.89 -6.81
C ALA A 120 0.31 -6.46 -5.41
N ARG A 121 -0.62 -6.33 -4.44
CA ARG A 121 -0.26 -6.04 -3.05
C ARG A 121 0.67 -7.09 -2.46
N LYS A 122 0.35 -8.39 -2.65
CA LYS A 122 1.23 -9.47 -2.18
C LYS A 122 2.63 -9.36 -2.74
N THR A 123 2.76 -9.15 -4.04
CA THR A 123 4.08 -9.02 -4.69
C THR A 123 4.87 -7.84 -4.12
N GLY A 124 4.25 -6.68 -3.98
CA GLY A 124 4.88 -5.50 -3.40
C GLY A 124 5.24 -5.67 -1.93
N MET A 125 4.35 -6.24 -1.11
CA MET A 125 4.59 -6.48 0.32
C MET A 125 5.64 -7.56 0.57
N ASP A 126 5.70 -8.62 -0.24
CA ASP A 126 6.75 -9.63 -0.13
C ASP A 126 8.13 -9.05 -0.48
N GLU A 127 8.19 -8.19 -1.51
CA GLU A 127 9.43 -7.50 -1.86
C GLU A 127 9.82 -6.47 -0.79
N ALA A 128 8.85 -5.74 -0.22
CA ALA A 128 9.06 -4.83 0.90
C ALA A 128 9.61 -5.57 2.14
N LEU A 129 9.06 -6.73 2.47
CA LEU A 129 9.58 -7.57 3.56
C LEU A 129 11.03 -7.99 3.32
N ARG A 130 11.40 -8.37 2.08
CA ARG A 130 12.81 -8.69 1.74
C ARG A 130 13.73 -7.51 2.01
N ARG A 131 13.32 -6.33 1.54
CA ARG A 131 14.12 -5.10 1.69
C ARG A 131 14.28 -4.71 3.15
N LEU A 132 13.23 -4.83 3.96
CA LEU A 132 13.30 -4.65 5.41
C LEU A 132 14.20 -5.70 6.08
N ALA A 133 14.10 -6.96 5.66
CA ALA A 133 14.96 -8.03 6.18
C ALA A 133 16.44 -7.82 5.86
N ASP A 134 16.77 -7.33 4.66
CA ASP A 134 18.14 -7.01 4.24
C ASP A 134 18.84 -5.98 5.16
N VAL A 135 18.06 -5.17 5.88
CA VAL A 135 18.57 -4.14 6.82
C VAL A 135 18.24 -4.45 8.29
N GLY A 136 17.84 -5.69 8.58
CA GLY A 136 17.56 -6.14 9.95
C GLY A 136 16.22 -5.65 10.53
N GLN A 137 15.26 -5.23 9.66
CA GLN A 137 13.95 -4.72 10.05
C GLN A 137 12.80 -5.69 9.77
N ALA A 138 13.08 -6.99 9.70
CA ALA A 138 12.06 -8.02 9.44
C ALA A 138 11.00 -8.17 10.54
N GLU A 139 11.25 -7.62 11.72
CA GLU A 139 10.29 -7.61 12.84
C GLU A 139 9.56 -6.27 12.91
N ASP A 140 10.27 -5.17 13.10
CA ASP A 140 9.72 -3.85 13.43
C ASP A 140 9.42 -2.98 12.22
N GLY A 141 9.94 -3.31 11.05
CA GLY A 141 9.68 -2.57 9.82
C GLY A 141 8.20 -2.50 9.48
N LEU A 142 7.80 -1.45 8.77
CA LEU A 142 6.42 -1.16 8.45
C LEU A 142 6.13 -1.40 6.97
N LEU A 143 5.07 -2.14 6.70
CA LEU A 143 4.48 -2.37 5.38
C LEU A 143 3.20 -1.55 5.31
N VAL A 144 3.15 -0.58 4.41
CA VAL A 144 2.03 0.36 4.28
C VAL A 144 1.38 0.17 2.91
N CYS A 145 0.06 0.07 2.86
CA CYS A 145 -0.68 0.01 1.62
C CYS A 145 -1.30 1.37 1.27
N TYR A 146 -1.18 1.73 0.01
CA TYR A 146 -1.66 2.99 -0.56
C TYR A 146 -2.13 2.72 -1.98
N ASP A 147 -3.23 3.32 -2.44
CA ASP A 147 -3.72 3.08 -3.80
C ASP A 147 -3.26 4.18 -4.77
N ALA A 148 -3.18 3.83 -6.05
CA ALA A 148 -2.60 4.70 -7.08
C ALA A 148 -3.44 5.96 -7.37
N ASP A 149 -4.70 5.98 -6.94
CA ASP A 149 -5.63 7.12 -7.04
C ASP A 149 -5.75 7.94 -5.75
N CYS A 150 -5.01 7.57 -4.69
CA CYS A 150 -5.04 8.26 -3.41
C CYS A 150 -4.20 9.55 -3.39
N ARG A 151 -4.52 10.41 -2.42
CA ARG A 151 -3.73 11.57 -2.00
C ARG A 151 -3.52 11.50 -0.49
N CYS A 152 -2.48 12.13 0.02
CA CYS A 152 -2.19 12.11 1.45
C CYS A 152 -1.80 13.48 1.98
N SER A 153 -1.96 13.68 3.29
CA SER A 153 -1.50 14.85 4.01
C SER A 153 0.02 14.87 4.15
N ALA A 154 0.60 16.03 4.37
CA ALA A 154 2.05 16.20 4.50
C ALA A 154 2.68 15.34 5.61
N ASN A 155 1.94 15.08 6.69
CA ASN A 155 2.38 14.27 7.83
C ASN A 155 2.16 12.76 7.67
N TYR A 156 1.92 12.25 6.45
CA TYR A 156 1.56 10.84 6.24
C TYR A 156 2.59 9.88 6.84
N PHE A 157 3.86 10.05 6.52
CA PHE A 157 4.94 9.18 7.04
C PHE A 157 5.20 9.39 8.53
N THR A 158 5.28 10.65 8.97
CA THR A 158 5.54 10.99 10.38
C THR A 158 4.39 10.58 11.28
N GLY A 159 3.14 10.66 10.82
CA GLY A 159 1.96 10.19 11.54
C GLY A 159 1.95 8.68 11.74
N ILE A 160 2.26 7.90 10.69
CA ILE A 160 2.37 6.43 10.78
C ILE A 160 3.50 6.05 11.73
N GLU A 161 4.67 6.64 11.58
CA GLU A 161 5.83 6.38 12.45
C GLU A 161 5.54 6.70 13.92
N SER A 162 4.91 7.85 14.20
CA SER A 162 4.49 8.25 15.54
C SER A 162 3.49 7.26 16.15
N HIS A 163 2.50 6.78 15.38
CA HIS A 163 1.55 5.79 15.85
C HIS A 163 2.25 4.52 16.33
N PHE A 164 3.13 3.93 15.50
CA PHE A 164 3.84 2.72 15.87
C PHE A 164 4.92 2.94 16.94
N GLY A 165 5.43 4.16 17.08
CA GLY A 165 6.30 4.56 18.18
C GLY A 165 5.59 4.59 19.53
N THR A 166 4.34 5.09 19.56
CA THR A 166 3.52 5.14 20.78
C THR A 166 2.80 3.83 21.08
N GLN A 167 2.64 2.96 20.09
CA GLN A 167 1.98 1.66 20.18
C GLN A 167 2.93 0.53 19.74
N PRO A 168 3.98 0.24 20.54
CA PRO A 168 5.05 -0.68 20.10
C PRO A 168 4.58 -2.11 19.87
N ASN A 169 3.48 -2.54 20.49
CA ASN A 169 2.92 -3.87 20.36
C ASN A 169 1.83 -3.99 19.29
N ALA A 170 1.39 -2.87 18.69
CA ALA A 170 0.35 -2.91 17.67
C ALA A 170 0.83 -3.68 16.43
N PRO A 171 0.10 -4.73 15.99
CA PRO A 171 0.46 -5.51 14.80
C PRO A 171 0.18 -4.74 13.51
N GLY A 172 -0.73 -3.78 13.55
CA GLY A 172 -1.14 -2.94 12.44
C GLY A 172 -2.10 -1.86 12.86
N CYS A 173 -2.45 -0.97 11.94
CA CYS A 173 -3.45 0.06 12.14
C CYS A 173 -4.25 0.32 10.86
N SER A 174 -5.47 0.83 11.02
CA SER A 174 -6.21 1.52 9.97
C SER A 174 -5.82 2.99 9.97
N ILE A 175 -5.46 3.52 8.80
CA ILE A 175 -5.14 4.93 8.61
C ILE A 175 -6.46 5.68 8.37
N HIS A 176 -6.56 6.90 8.90
CA HIS A 176 -7.71 7.76 8.64
C HIS A 176 -7.79 8.10 7.15
N PHE A 177 -8.99 8.11 6.58
CA PHE A 177 -9.25 8.47 5.20
C PHE A 177 -10.50 9.35 5.09
N GLU A 178 -10.51 10.17 4.06
CA GLU A 178 -11.63 11.03 3.67
C GLU A 178 -11.69 11.10 2.14
N HIS A 179 -12.87 11.35 1.60
CA HIS A 179 -13.07 11.60 0.19
C HIS A 179 -13.35 13.08 -0.05
N PRO A 180 -12.96 13.66 -1.19
CA PRO A 180 -13.39 14.99 -1.56
C PRO A 180 -14.92 15.03 -1.69
N LEU A 181 -15.56 16.05 -1.10
CA LEU A 181 -17.01 16.17 -1.04
C LEU A 181 -17.57 17.22 -2.01
N ASP A 182 -16.68 17.95 -2.70
CA ASP A 182 -17.05 18.91 -3.74
C ASP A 182 -15.96 19.10 -4.80
N ALA A 183 -16.28 19.85 -5.84
CA ALA A 183 -15.38 20.12 -6.95
C ALA A 183 -14.15 20.97 -6.54
N GLY A 184 -14.26 21.79 -5.50
CA GLY A 184 -13.16 22.60 -4.98
C GLY A 184 -12.11 21.75 -4.29
N GLU A 185 -12.54 20.85 -3.41
CA GLU A 185 -11.65 19.86 -2.77
C GLU A 185 -11.02 18.92 -3.79
N TRP A 186 -11.80 18.43 -4.78
CA TRP A 186 -11.29 17.64 -5.89
C TRP A 186 -10.15 18.33 -6.63
N ALA A 187 -10.33 19.61 -6.98
CA ALA A 187 -9.32 20.40 -7.67
C ALA A 187 -8.10 20.68 -6.79
N ALA A 188 -8.31 20.99 -5.50
CA ALA A 188 -7.23 21.25 -4.55
C ALA A 188 -6.32 20.04 -4.34
N LEU A 189 -6.87 18.82 -4.42
CA LEU A 189 -6.12 17.56 -4.35
C LEU A 189 -5.39 17.22 -5.66
N GLY A 190 -5.57 18.01 -6.72
CA GLY A 190 -4.86 17.84 -7.98
C GLY A 190 -5.26 16.57 -8.74
N PHE A 191 -6.49 16.11 -8.60
CA PHE A 191 -7.03 15.07 -9.47
C PHE A 191 -7.17 15.61 -10.91
N GLY A 192 -6.73 14.83 -11.87
CA GLY A 192 -6.85 15.18 -13.28
C GLY A 192 -8.29 15.09 -13.79
N GLY A 193 -8.54 15.74 -14.96
CA GLY A 193 -9.82 15.66 -15.63
C GLY A 193 -10.91 16.58 -15.03
N ARG A 194 -12.15 16.36 -15.49
CA ARG A 194 -13.33 17.10 -15.02
C ARG A 194 -13.77 16.53 -13.66
N ALA A 195 -14.04 17.40 -12.68
CA ALA A 195 -14.63 16.98 -11.42
C ALA A 195 -15.95 16.23 -11.62
N PRO A 196 -16.23 15.22 -10.79
CA PRO A 196 -17.53 14.54 -10.78
C PRO A 196 -18.70 15.50 -10.60
N GLY A 197 -19.90 15.11 -11.02
CA GLY A 197 -21.12 15.85 -10.74
C GLY A 197 -21.56 15.73 -9.27
N GLN A 198 -22.40 16.66 -8.79
CA GLN A 198 -22.85 16.74 -7.39
C GLN A 198 -23.42 15.41 -6.89
N ALA A 199 -24.17 14.69 -7.70
CA ALA A 199 -24.74 13.39 -7.29
C ALA A 199 -23.67 12.33 -6.91
N VAL A 200 -22.46 12.41 -7.48
CA VAL A 200 -21.33 11.54 -7.09
C VAL A 200 -20.79 11.94 -5.73
N PHE A 201 -20.62 13.25 -5.48
CA PHE A 201 -20.19 13.76 -4.18
C PHE A 201 -21.22 13.44 -3.08
N ASP A 202 -22.49 13.59 -3.33
CA ASP A 202 -23.56 13.19 -2.40
C ASP A 202 -23.53 11.68 -2.11
N GLY A 203 -23.29 10.87 -3.15
CA GLY A 203 -23.16 9.43 -3.03
C GLY A 203 -21.96 9.01 -2.18
N ILE A 204 -20.80 9.64 -2.39
CA ILE A 204 -19.58 9.30 -1.60
C ILE A 204 -19.70 9.79 -0.14
N ALA A 205 -20.34 10.94 0.09
CA ALA A 205 -20.63 11.40 1.45
C ALA A 205 -21.53 10.42 2.22
N ALA A 206 -22.58 9.93 1.58
CA ALA A 206 -23.46 8.91 2.15
C ALA A 206 -22.73 7.58 2.41
N TYR A 207 -21.87 7.15 1.48
CA TYR A 207 -21.04 5.96 1.62
C TYR A 207 -20.07 6.08 2.79
N GLU A 208 -19.34 7.20 2.89
CA GLU A 208 -18.41 7.43 3.98
C GLU A 208 -19.10 7.50 5.33
N LEU A 209 -20.26 8.16 5.42
CA LEU A 209 -21.09 8.18 6.62
C LEU A 209 -21.53 6.75 7.02
N HIS A 210 -21.93 5.93 6.05
CA HIS A 210 -22.28 4.51 6.30
C HIS A 210 -21.09 3.74 6.89
N LEU A 211 -19.90 3.86 6.31
CA LEU A 211 -18.70 3.18 6.82
C LEU A 211 -18.37 3.60 8.26
N ARG A 212 -18.42 4.91 8.55
CA ARG A 212 -18.17 5.44 9.90
C ARG A 212 -19.23 5.00 10.90
N TYR A 213 -20.51 5.05 10.50
CA TYR A 213 -21.62 4.55 11.32
C TYR A 213 -21.46 3.07 11.64
N HIS A 214 -21.14 2.25 10.63
CA HIS A 214 -20.96 0.81 10.80
C HIS A 214 -19.88 0.49 11.85
N VAL A 215 -18.70 1.11 11.75
CA VAL A 215 -17.62 0.92 12.73
C VAL A 215 -18.02 1.40 14.12
N ARG A 216 -18.71 2.55 14.22
CA ARG A 216 -19.20 3.07 15.51
C ARG A 216 -20.25 2.16 16.14
N ALA A 217 -21.19 1.63 15.35
CA ALA A 217 -22.19 0.70 15.82
C ALA A 217 -21.56 -0.59 16.35
N GLN A 218 -20.57 -1.14 15.66
CA GLN A 218 -19.82 -2.30 16.14
C GLN A 218 -19.11 -2.02 17.47
N LYS A 219 -18.45 -0.88 17.60
CA LYS A 219 -17.83 -0.48 18.88
C LYS A 219 -18.84 -0.29 20.00
N PHE A 220 -20.00 0.28 19.70
CA PHE A 220 -21.08 0.51 20.67
C PHE A 220 -21.60 -0.79 21.29
N ILE A 221 -21.74 -1.86 20.50
CA ILE A 221 -22.15 -3.17 20.98
C ILE A 221 -21.01 -4.00 21.61
N GLY A 222 -19.80 -3.40 21.74
CA GLY A 222 -18.64 -4.10 22.30
C GLY A 222 -17.96 -5.09 21.36
N PHE A 223 -18.20 -4.99 20.03
CA PHE A 223 -17.52 -5.84 19.07
C PHE A 223 -16.03 -5.46 18.97
N PRO A 224 -15.10 -6.39 19.27
CA PRO A 224 -13.69 -6.04 19.46
C PRO A 224 -12.97 -5.67 18.15
N TYR A 225 -13.53 -6.01 16.99
CA TYR A 225 -12.92 -5.82 15.67
C TYR A 225 -13.61 -4.70 14.87
N GLY A 226 -14.20 -3.73 15.55
CA GLY A 226 -14.83 -2.55 14.93
C GLY A 226 -13.80 -1.54 14.43
N PHE A 227 -13.20 -1.76 13.26
CA PHE A 227 -12.29 -0.84 12.58
C PHE A 227 -12.48 -0.92 11.06
N HIS A 228 -11.96 0.10 10.35
CA HIS A 228 -12.03 0.11 8.89
C HIS A 228 -11.05 -0.90 8.28
N THR A 229 -11.51 -1.62 7.25
CA THR A 229 -10.72 -2.61 6.52
C THR A 229 -10.46 -2.15 5.07
N ILE A 230 -9.96 -0.93 4.92
CA ILE A 230 -9.72 -0.29 3.63
C ILE A 230 -8.29 -0.57 3.18
N GLY A 231 -8.15 -1.14 2.00
CA GLY A 231 -6.88 -1.59 1.46
C GLY A 231 -5.85 -0.49 1.20
N SER A 232 -6.31 0.72 0.86
CA SER A 232 -5.47 1.90 0.67
C SER A 232 -5.10 2.63 1.97
N ALA A 233 -5.67 2.23 3.10
CA ALA A 233 -5.56 2.94 4.37
C ALA A 233 -5.18 1.99 5.52
N MET A 234 -4.11 1.23 5.33
CA MET A 234 -3.59 0.29 6.34
C MET A 234 -2.07 0.28 6.40
N ALA A 235 -1.54 0.07 7.61
CA ALA A 235 -0.15 -0.22 7.84
C ALA A 235 0.00 -1.39 8.82
N VAL A 236 1.00 -2.25 8.59
CA VAL A 236 1.24 -3.44 9.43
C VAL A 236 2.73 -3.60 9.71
N ARG A 237 3.06 -4.17 10.86
CA ARG A 237 4.45 -4.58 11.15
C ARG A 237 4.85 -5.80 10.32
N ALA A 238 6.11 -5.88 9.97
CA ALA A 238 6.66 -6.98 9.18
C ALA A 238 6.46 -8.34 9.88
N TRP A 239 6.63 -8.42 11.21
CA TRP A 239 6.37 -9.66 11.96
C TRP A 239 4.91 -10.10 11.85
N ALA A 240 3.96 -9.16 11.90
CA ALA A 240 2.54 -9.47 11.81
C ALA A 240 2.15 -9.98 10.41
N TYR A 241 2.72 -9.36 9.37
CA TYR A 241 2.60 -9.81 7.99
C TYR A 241 3.04 -11.27 7.83
N VAL A 242 4.22 -11.61 8.33
CA VAL A 242 4.78 -12.96 8.28
C VAL A 242 3.93 -13.95 9.07
N LYS A 243 3.55 -13.60 10.30
CA LYS A 243 2.78 -14.47 11.22
C LYS A 243 1.42 -14.85 10.65
N GLN A 244 0.79 -13.97 9.86
CA GLN A 244 -0.48 -14.25 9.19
C GLN A 244 -0.34 -14.94 7.84
N GLY A 245 0.87 -15.25 7.40
CA GLY A 245 1.13 -15.92 6.13
C GLY A 245 1.05 -14.99 4.92
N GLY A 246 1.20 -13.68 5.15
CA GLY A 246 1.24 -12.66 4.12
C GLY A 246 -0.13 -12.28 3.54
N MET A 247 -0.11 -11.39 2.54
CA MET A 247 -1.31 -10.99 1.79
C MET A 247 -1.87 -12.16 0.98
N ASN A 248 -3.18 -12.28 0.92
CA ASN A 248 -3.85 -13.25 0.09
C ASN A 248 -3.93 -12.78 -1.39
N ARG A 249 -4.18 -13.74 -2.32
CA ARG A 249 -4.20 -13.48 -3.77
C ARG A 249 -5.60 -13.29 -4.32
N ARG A 250 -6.55 -12.86 -3.51
CA ARG A 250 -7.93 -12.63 -3.96
C ARG A 250 -7.98 -11.47 -4.95
N GLN A 251 -8.92 -11.52 -5.88
CA GLN A 251 -9.13 -10.45 -6.84
C GLN A 251 -9.82 -9.23 -6.21
N ALA A 252 -10.61 -9.45 -5.13
CA ALA A 252 -11.26 -8.39 -4.36
C ALA A 252 -11.47 -8.84 -2.91
N GLY A 253 -11.56 -7.87 -1.98
CA GLY A 253 -11.75 -8.10 -0.55
C GLY A 253 -10.53 -8.74 0.13
N GLU A 254 -9.37 -8.69 -0.48
CA GLU A 254 -8.11 -9.20 0.07
C GLU A 254 -7.73 -8.47 1.35
N ASP A 255 -8.00 -7.16 1.42
CA ASP A 255 -7.79 -6.27 2.56
C ASP A 255 -8.62 -6.67 3.78
N PHE A 256 -9.91 -6.92 3.58
CA PHE A 256 -10.80 -7.38 4.65
C PHE A 256 -10.27 -8.65 5.31
N TYR A 257 -10.00 -9.69 4.52
CA TYR A 257 -9.53 -10.97 5.06
C TYR A 257 -8.11 -10.89 5.65
N PHE A 258 -7.29 -10.01 5.12
CA PHE A 258 -5.95 -9.77 5.64
C PHE A 258 -6.02 -9.06 7.00
N LEU A 259 -6.70 -7.91 7.08
CA LEU A 259 -6.82 -7.13 8.30
C LEU A 259 -7.57 -7.87 9.41
N GLN A 260 -8.57 -8.68 9.07
CA GLN A 260 -9.23 -9.55 10.04
C GLN A 260 -8.24 -10.48 10.76
N LYS A 261 -7.27 -11.05 10.05
CA LYS A 261 -6.24 -11.89 10.66
C LYS A 261 -5.24 -11.08 11.47
N ILE A 262 -4.87 -9.88 11.00
CA ILE A 262 -3.97 -8.98 11.73
C ILE A 262 -4.57 -8.59 13.07
N SER A 263 -5.87 -8.25 13.11
CA SER A 263 -6.56 -7.84 14.33
C SER A 263 -6.59 -8.90 15.44
N TRP A 264 -6.40 -10.17 15.10
CA TRP A 264 -6.33 -11.25 16.10
C TRP A 264 -4.95 -11.35 16.77
N LEU A 265 -4.00 -10.54 16.37
CA LEU A 265 -2.64 -10.55 16.93
C LEU A 265 -2.45 -9.55 18.08
N GLY A 266 -3.40 -8.63 18.27
CA GLY A 266 -3.32 -7.62 19.33
C GLY A 266 -4.42 -6.59 19.30
#